data_b783fe70466036e9a599b31613b17822
#
_entry.id   b783fe70466036e9a599b31613b17822
#
_cell.length_a   1.000
_cell.length_b   1.000
_cell.length_c   1.000
_cell.angle_alpha   90.00
_cell.angle_beta   90.00
_cell.angle_gamma   90.00
#
_symmetry.space_group_name_H-M   'P 1'
#
loop_
_entity.id
_entity.type
_entity.pdbx_description
1 polymer ?
#
loop_
_entity_poly.entity_id
_entity_poly.type
_entity_poly.pdbx_seq_one_letter_code
_entity_poly.pdbx_strand_id
1 'polypeptide(L)'
;MHRILLAATAALCLGAASASAANVVETAQQAGSFNTLLAAAKAAGLADALATTQNITVFAPTDEAFAKLPAGTVESLLKPENKDKLVAILTYHVVPRKLASNQMLAGPFHVRTLKAKPDRTLAITKGADGVTVDNAKVVKADIMTDNGIIHVIDTVLLPSK
;
A
#
# COMPACT_ATOMS: atom_id res chain seq x y z
N MET A 1 -68.51 14.22 -0.78
CA MET A 1 -67.32 14.86 -1.40
C MET A 1 -66.12 14.42 -0.64
N HIS A 2 -65.45 13.44 -1.15
CA HIS A 2 -64.30 12.83 -0.44
C HIS A 2 -63.07 13.24 -1.14
N ARG A 3 -62.25 14.02 -0.48
CA ARG A 3 -60.93 14.32 -0.94
C ARG A 3 -59.99 13.32 -0.40
N ILE A 4 -59.54 12.42 -1.24
CA ILE A 4 -58.48 11.47 -0.91
C ILE A 4 -57.17 12.22 -1.13
N LEU A 5 -56.53 12.53 -0.02
CA LEU A 5 -55.14 12.97 -0.03
C LEU A 5 -54.28 11.74 -0.22
N LEU A 6 -53.78 11.55 -1.42
CA LEU A 6 -52.67 10.66 -1.66
C LEU A 6 -51.42 11.27 -1.06
N ALA A 7 -51.04 10.79 0.08
CA ALA A 7 -49.69 11.01 0.58
C ALA A 7 -48.74 10.21 -0.28
N ALA A 8 -48.04 10.89 -1.15
CA ALA A 8 -46.88 10.34 -1.84
C ALA A 8 -45.79 10.13 -0.80
N THR A 9 -45.70 8.94 -0.28
CA THR A 9 -44.50 8.53 0.44
C THR A 9 -43.38 8.40 -0.61
N ALA A 10 -42.59 9.43 -0.69
CA ALA A 10 -41.29 9.32 -1.33
C ALA A 10 -40.47 8.30 -0.52
N ALA A 11 -40.46 7.08 -1.00
CA ALA A 11 -39.47 6.11 -0.54
C ALA A 11 -38.10 6.62 -0.96
N LEU A 12 -37.46 7.30 -0.03
CA LEU A 12 -36.05 7.60 -0.13
C LEU A 12 -35.34 6.25 -0.05
N CYS A 13 -35.12 5.63 -1.20
CA CYS A 13 -34.14 4.58 -1.29
C CYS A 13 -32.78 5.22 -1.03
N LEU A 14 -32.42 5.31 0.24
CA LEU A 14 -31.01 5.32 0.58
C LEU A 14 -30.47 4.00 0.06
N GLY A 15 -29.96 4.03 -1.14
CA GLY A 15 -29.03 3.03 -1.57
C GLY A 15 -27.94 3.03 -0.51
N ALA A 16 -27.99 2.06 0.38
CA ALA A 16 -26.83 1.76 1.17
C ALA A 16 -25.74 1.49 0.15
N ALA A 17 -24.89 2.50 -0.07
CA ALA A 17 -23.60 2.23 -0.62
C ALA A 17 -23.04 1.18 0.32
N SER A 18 -23.03 -0.08 -0.11
CA SER A 18 -22.30 -1.10 0.58
C SER A 18 -20.89 -0.55 0.62
N ALA A 19 -20.46 -0.12 1.80
CA ALA A 19 -19.08 0.21 2.04
C ALA A 19 -18.33 -1.11 1.89
N SER A 20 -18.03 -1.49 0.64
CA SER A 20 -17.01 -2.48 0.38
C SER A 20 -15.75 -1.88 0.98
N ALA A 21 -15.16 -2.54 1.97
CA ALA A 21 -13.91 -2.11 2.53
C ALA A 21 -12.92 -1.91 1.38
N ALA A 22 -12.31 -0.74 1.31
CA ALA A 22 -11.40 -0.41 0.24
C ALA A 22 -10.18 -1.35 0.27
N ASN A 23 -9.76 -1.82 -0.86
CA ASN A 23 -8.52 -2.59 -0.98
C ASN A 23 -7.28 -1.68 -0.79
N VAL A 24 -6.08 -2.28 -0.74
CA VAL A 24 -4.84 -1.52 -0.50
C VAL A 24 -4.62 -0.41 -1.54
N VAL A 25 -5.01 -0.62 -2.79
CA VAL A 25 -4.85 0.37 -3.86
C VAL A 25 -5.83 1.52 -3.70
N GLU A 26 -7.09 1.23 -3.43
CA GLU A 26 -8.12 2.25 -3.19
C GLU A 26 -7.83 3.06 -1.93
N THR A 27 -7.40 2.41 -0.87
CA THR A 27 -7.01 3.09 0.37
C THR A 27 -5.83 4.03 0.14
N ALA A 28 -4.84 3.62 -0.63
CA ALA A 28 -3.72 4.46 -1.01
C ALA A 28 -4.15 5.66 -1.88
N GLN A 29 -5.10 5.45 -2.81
CA GLN A 29 -5.67 6.54 -3.61
C GLN A 29 -6.39 7.58 -2.74
N GLN A 30 -7.20 7.12 -1.80
CA GLN A 30 -7.94 8.00 -0.89
C GLN A 30 -7.03 8.80 0.04
N ALA A 31 -5.91 8.25 0.43
CA ALA A 31 -4.94 8.93 1.28
C ALA A 31 -4.24 10.12 0.58
N GLY A 32 -4.15 10.11 -0.75
CA GLY A 32 -3.63 11.23 -1.56
C GLY A 32 -2.11 11.45 -1.50
N SER A 33 -1.40 10.69 -0.69
CA SER A 33 0.05 10.83 -0.48
C SER A 33 0.90 9.79 -1.22
N PHE A 34 0.26 8.98 -2.06
CA PHE A 34 0.89 7.83 -2.73
C PHE A 34 0.74 7.87 -4.25
N ASN A 35 0.66 9.06 -4.82
CA ASN A 35 0.47 9.22 -6.26
C ASN A 35 1.59 8.59 -7.08
N THR A 36 2.83 8.77 -6.65
CA THR A 36 4.01 8.20 -7.31
C THR A 36 4.01 6.67 -7.20
N LEU A 37 3.69 6.13 -6.01
CA LEU A 37 3.58 4.69 -5.80
C LEU A 37 2.49 4.07 -6.68
N LEU A 38 1.35 4.71 -6.78
CA LEU A 38 0.23 4.25 -7.61
C LEU A 38 0.56 4.30 -9.10
N ALA A 39 1.22 5.37 -9.54
CA ALA A 39 1.72 5.48 -10.91
C ALA A 39 2.73 4.37 -11.22
N ALA A 40 3.65 4.11 -10.30
CA ALA A 40 4.61 3.03 -10.40
C ALA A 40 3.94 1.64 -10.46
N ALA A 41 2.96 1.39 -9.60
CA ALA A 41 2.21 0.13 -9.59
C ALA A 41 1.44 -0.10 -10.89
N LYS A 42 0.84 0.94 -11.45
CA LYS A 42 0.15 0.89 -12.76
C LYS A 42 1.15 0.64 -13.90
N ALA A 43 2.26 1.35 -13.92
CA ALA A 43 3.31 1.18 -14.93
C ALA A 43 3.92 -0.23 -14.89
N ALA A 44 4.07 -0.79 -13.71
CA ALA A 44 4.54 -2.18 -13.52
C ALA A 44 3.47 -3.23 -13.85
N GLY A 45 2.19 -2.85 -13.96
CA GLY A 45 1.07 -3.77 -14.13
C GLY A 45 0.72 -4.56 -12.86
N LEU A 46 1.10 -4.04 -11.70
CA LEU A 46 0.88 -4.70 -10.39
C LEU A 46 -0.34 -4.16 -9.63
N ALA A 47 -0.94 -3.07 -10.08
CA ALA A 47 -2.06 -2.44 -9.38
C ALA A 47 -3.23 -3.41 -9.16
N ASP A 48 -3.64 -4.14 -10.20
CA ASP A 48 -4.72 -5.13 -10.10
C ASP A 48 -4.32 -6.33 -9.24
N ALA A 49 -3.08 -6.78 -9.35
CA ALA A 49 -2.57 -7.86 -8.52
C ALA A 49 -2.58 -7.47 -7.02
N LEU A 50 -2.18 -6.26 -6.70
CA LEU A 50 -2.23 -5.75 -5.32
C LEU A 50 -3.66 -5.55 -4.83
N ALA A 51 -4.58 -5.16 -5.71
CA ALA A 51 -5.99 -4.98 -5.38
C ALA A 51 -6.71 -6.31 -5.08
N THR A 52 -6.29 -7.39 -5.70
CA THR A 52 -6.97 -8.70 -5.64
C THR A 52 -6.28 -9.72 -4.73
N THR A 53 -4.98 -9.55 -4.47
CA THR A 53 -4.24 -10.47 -3.59
C THR A 53 -4.66 -10.28 -2.14
N GLN A 54 -5.00 -11.37 -1.48
CA GLN A 54 -5.43 -11.38 -0.09
C GLN A 54 -4.26 -11.57 0.88
N ASN A 55 -4.45 -11.10 2.11
CA ASN A 55 -3.50 -11.29 3.20
C ASN A 55 -2.09 -10.76 2.90
N ILE A 56 -2.02 -9.55 2.38
CA ILE A 56 -0.76 -8.87 2.10
C ILE A 56 -0.51 -7.71 3.06
N THR A 57 0.75 -7.38 3.24
CA THR A 57 1.19 -6.15 3.90
C THR A 57 1.98 -5.33 2.89
N VAL A 58 1.58 -4.07 2.71
CA VAL A 58 2.25 -3.15 1.80
C VAL A 58 2.96 -2.08 2.60
N PHE A 59 4.27 -1.97 2.42
CA PHE A 59 5.04 -0.83 2.92
C PHE A 59 4.98 0.28 1.88
N ALA A 60 4.09 1.24 2.10
CA ALA A 60 3.81 2.29 1.13
C ALA A 60 4.70 3.52 1.39
N PRO A 61 5.69 3.80 0.53
CA PRO A 61 6.44 5.04 0.60
C PRO A 61 5.58 6.20 0.13
N THR A 62 5.67 7.33 0.83
CA THR A 62 4.99 8.57 0.45
C THR A 62 5.63 9.21 -0.78
N ASP A 63 4.93 10.17 -1.40
CA ASP A 63 5.51 10.97 -2.48
C ASP A 63 6.79 11.70 -2.04
N GLU A 64 6.84 12.13 -0.77
CA GLU A 64 8.05 12.70 -0.16
C GLU A 64 9.19 11.68 -0.06
N ALA A 65 8.88 10.41 0.19
CA ALA A 65 9.88 9.34 0.20
C ALA A 65 10.52 9.16 -1.19
N PHE A 66 9.74 9.24 -2.24
CA PHE A 66 10.26 9.23 -3.61
C PHE A 66 11.08 10.48 -3.93
N ALA A 67 10.73 11.63 -3.37
CA ALA A 67 11.48 12.87 -3.53
C ALA A 67 12.88 12.81 -2.92
N LYS A 68 13.12 11.94 -1.96
CA LYS A 68 14.46 11.69 -1.37
C LYS A 68 15.39 10.91 -2.29
N LEU A 69 14.86 10.28 -3.34
CA LEU A 69 15.67 9.59 -4.34
C LEU A 69 16.43 10.60 -5.21
N PRO A 70 17.59 10.21 -5.78
CA PRO A 70 18.30 11.06 -6.71
C PRO A 70 17.40 11.53 -7.85
N ALA A 71 17.60 12.76 -8.31
CA ALA A 71 16.83 13.36 -9.39
C ALA A 71 16.84 12.44 -10.64
N GLY A 72 15.67 12.25 -11.25
CA GLY A 72 15.50 11.40 -12.41
C GLY A 72 15.40 9.89 -12.12
N THR A 73 15.61 9.44 -10.89
CA THR A 73 15.48 8.01 -10.53
C THR A 73 14.06 7.52 -10.73
N VAL A 74 13.07 8.25 -10.24
CA VAL A 74 11.66 7.88 -10.37
C VAL A 74 11.23 7.86 -11.83
N GLU A 75 11.58 8.90 -12.59
CA GLU A 75 11.27 8.98 -14.01
C GLU A 75 11.94 7.85 -14.80
N SER A 76 13.17 7.53 -14.44
CA SER A 76 13.90 6.40 -15.04
C SER A 76 13.24 5.07 -14.74
N LEU A 77 12.77 4.86 -13.52
CA LEU A 77 12.06 3.64 -13.11
C LEU A 77 10.70 3.49 -13.79
N LEU A 78 10.03 4.59 -14.10
CA LEU A 78 8.73 4.57 -14.79
C LEU A 78 8.84 4.27 -16.29
N LYS A 79 10.07 4.29 -16.84
CA LYS A 79 10.28 3.94 -18.25
C LYS A 79 10.04 2.46 -18.50
N PRO A 80 9.48 2.10 -19.67
CA PRO A 80 9.22 0.70 -20.03
C PRO A 80 10.48 -0.18 -19.99
N GLU A 81 11.64 0.40 -20.29
CA GLU A 81 12.94 -0.27 -20.26
C GLU A 81 13.35 -0.75 -18.86
N ASN A 82 12.86 -0.08 -17.82
CA ASN A 82 13.17 -0.38 -16.43
C ASN A 82 12.01 -1.04 -15.68
N LYS A 83 11.02 -1.54 -16.39
CA LYS A 83 9.85 -2.18 -15.81
C LYS A 83 10.21 -3.31 -14.84
N ASP A 84 11.17 -4.13 -15.19
CA ASP A 84 11.61 -5.25 -14.34
C ASP A 84 12.21 -4.76 -13.01
N LYS A 85 12.96 -3.66 -13.05
CA LYS A 85 13.47 -3.02 -11.84
C LYS A 85 12.35 -2.44 -10.98
N LEU A 86 11.38 -1.81 -11.63
CA LEU A 86 10.21 -1.28 -10.95
C LEU A 86 9.39 -2.38 -10.29
N VAL A 87 9.13 -3.48 -10.99
CA VAL A 87 8.47 -4.67 -10.44
C VAL A 87 9.25 -5.22 -9.24
N ALA A 88 10.57 -5.32 -9.34
CA ALA A 88 11.41 -5.81 -8.26
C ALA A 88 11.33 -4.91 -7.01
N ILE A 89 11.34 -3.59 -7.19
CA ILE A 89 11.19 -2.62 -6.10
C ILE A 89 9.80 -2.74 -5.47
N LEU A 90 8.75 -2.74 -6.27
CA LEU A 90 7.38 -2.81 -5.76
C LEU A 90 7.09 -4.12 -5.04
N THR A 91 7.55 -5.25 -5.58
CA THR A 91 7.39 -6.55 -4.92
C THR A 91 8.23 -6.67 -3.65
N TYR A 92 9.33 -5.92 -3.56
CA TYR A 92 10.12 -5.82 -2.33
C TYR A 92 9.38 -5.09 -1.21
N HIS A 93 8.48 -4.17 -1.55
CA HIS A 93 7.62 -3.47 -0.59
C HIS A 93 6.39 -4.28 -0.13
N VAL A 94 6.16 -5.44 -0.72
CA VAL A 94 4.98 -6.27 -0.44
C VAL A 94 5.37 -7.56 0.25
N VAL A 95 4.76 -7.81 1.40
CA VAL A 95 4.93 -9.05 2.17
C VAL A 95 3.68 -9.91 1.99
N PRO A 96 3.81 -11.18 1.59
CA PRO A 96 2.66 -12.07 1.32
C PRO A 96 2.06 -12.64 2.62
N ARG A 97 1.81 -11.77 3.60
CA ARG A 97 1.15 -12.10 4.87
C ARG A 97 0.67 -10.82 5.55
N LYS A 98 -0.40 -10.91 6.31
CA LYS A 98 -0.82 -9.79 7.17
C LYS A 98 0.15 -9.65 8.34
N LEU A 99 0.74 -8.49 8.47
CA LEU A 99 1.71 -8.16 9.51
C LEU A 99 1.34 -6.83 10.16
N ALA A 100 0.49 -6.89 11.18
CA ALA A 100 0.14 -5.72 11.98
C ALA A 100 1.29 -5.37 12.95
N SER A 101 1.36 -4.12 13.37
CA SER A 101 2.44 -3.66 14.27
C SER A 101 2.47 -4.41 15.61
N ASN A 102 1.31 -4.87 16.08
CA ASN A 102 1.19 -5.68 17.30
C ASN A 102 1.72 -7.12 17.11
N GLN A 103 1.78 -7.62 15.88
CA GLN A 103 2.31 -8.93 15.52
C GLN A 103 3.82 -8.90 15.26
N MET A 104 4.39 -7.71 15.13
CA MET A 104 5.83 -7.54 14.96
C MET A 104 6.53 -7.76 16.28
N LEU A 105 7.49 -8.66 16.29
CA LEU A 105 8.31 -8.95 17.47
C LEU A 105 9.16 -7.73 17.81
N ALA A 106 9.38 -7.51 19.10
CA ALA A 106 10.34 -6.51 19.54
C ALA A 106 11.77 -6.93 19.13
N GLY A 107 12.52 -5.98 18.58
CA GLY A 107 13.87 -6.22 18.07
C GLY A 107 13.91 -6.51 16.56
N PRO A 108 15.08 -6.85 16.05
CA PRO A 108 15.27 -7.10 14.63
C PRO A 108 14.71 -8.47 14.23
N PHE A 109 13.89 -8.50 13.18
CA PHE A 109 13.44 -9.72 12.55
C PHE A 109 13.33 -9.54 11.04
N HIS A 110 13.29 -10.65 10.33
CA HIS A 110 13.31 -10.65 8.88
C HIS A 110 12.04 -11.28 8.32
N VAL A 111 11.45 -10.62 7.33
CA VAL A 111 10.28 -11.12 6.61
C VAL A 111 10.57 -11.27 5.12
N ARG A 112 9.97 -12.27 4.51
CA ARG A 112 10.08 -12.48 3.07
C ARG A 112 9.08 -11.60 2.34
N THR A 113 9.56 -10.97 1.28
CA THR A 113 8.73 -10.18 0.37
C THR A 113 8.29 -10.99 -0.85
N LEU A 114 7.44 -10.42 -1.68
CA LEU A 114 7.06 -11.02 -2.96
C LEU A 114 8.16 -10.97 -4.02
N LYS A 115 9.23 -10.22 -3.78
CA LYS A 115 10.35 -10.14 -4.71
C LYS A 115 10.97 -11.51 -4.95
N ALA A 116 11.33 -11.79 -6.18
CA ALA A 116 12.13 -12.97 -6.54
C ALA A 116 13.57 -12.85 -6.00
N LYS A 117 14.24 -13.97 -5.79
CA LYS A 117 15.65 -14.01 -5.39
C LYS A 117 16.53 -13.12 -6.30
N PRO A 118 17.68 -12.58 -5.80
CA PRO A 118 18.32 -12.95 -4.52
C PRO A 118 17.76 -12.22 -3.29
N ASP A 119 17.59 -10.93 -3.30
CA ASP A 119 17.25 -10.13 -2.13
C ASP A 119 15.74 -9.98 -1.94
N ARG A 120 15.14 -10.94 -1.28
CA ARG A 120 13.69 -10.95 -1.00
C ARG A 120 13.33 -10.77 0.47
N THR A 121 14.30 -10.46 1.32
CA THR A 121 14.09 -10.39 2.76
C THR A 121 14.20 -8.94 3.23
N LEU A 122 13.18 -8.47 3.94
CA LEU A 122 13.17 -7.18 4.62
C LEU A 122 13.59 -7.36 6.07
N ALA A 123 14.49 -6.54 6.54
CA ALA A 123 14.80 -6.40 7.95
C ALA A 123 13.84 -5.43 8.60
N ILE A 124 13.06 -5.88 9.55
CA ILE A 124 12.13 -5.05 10.31
C ILE A 124 12.64 -4.99 11.75
N THR A 125 12.76 -3.79 12.28
CA THR A 125 13.15 -3.57 13.66
C THR A 125 12.07 -2.79 14.38
N LYS A 126 11.54 -3.38 15.46
CA LYS A 126 10.60 -2.71 16.33
C LYS A 126 11.31 -2.28 17.61
N GLY A 127 11.36 -1.00 17.84
CA GLY A 127 11.97 -0.39 19.02
C GLY A 127 10.99 0.50 19.78
N ALA A 128 11.49 1.16 20.81
CA ALA A 128 10.72 2.12 21.61
C ALA A 128 10.24 3.33 20.78
N ASP A 129 11.00 3.72 19.76
CA ASP A 129 10.70 4.85 18.89
C ASP A 129 9.79 4.51 17.69
N GLY A 130 9.33 3.27 17.61
CA GLY A 130 8.47 2.78 16.53
C GLY A 130 9.08 1.64 15.73
N VAL A 131 8.58 1.47 14.51
CA VAL A 131 9.01 0.42 13.60
C VAL A 131 9.87 1.01 12.48
N THR A 132 10.98 0.36 12.20
CA THR A 132 11.82 0.64 11.04
C THR A 132 11.89 -0.58 10.12
N VAL A 133 11.91 -0.34 8.82
CA VAL A 133 12.01 -1.38 7.80
C VAL A 133 13.23 -1.07 6.96
N ASP A 134 14.25 -1.89 7.06
CA ASP A 134 15.59 -1.58 6.54
C ASP A 134 16.06 -0.19 7.00
N ASN A 135 16.14 0.76 6.08
CA ASN A 135 16.52 2.16 6.36
C ASN A 135 15.31 3.11 6.44
N ALA A 136 14.10 2.61 6.25
CA ALA A 136 12.89 3.41 6.25
C ALA A 136 12.21 3.38 7.63
N LYS A 137 11.70 4.53 8.05
CA LYS A 137 10.90 4.63 9.27
C LYS A 137 9.41 4.51 8.92
N VAL A 138 8.68 3.72 9.67
CA VAL A 138 7.23 3.66 9.58
C VAL A 138 6.65 4.88 10.28
N VAL A 139 6.04 5.77 9.52
CA VAL A 139 5.42 7.00 10.03
C VAL A 139 3.97 6.81 10.41
N LYS A 140 3.30 5.86 9.78
CA LYS A 140 1.93 5.45 10.11
C LYS A 140 1.79 3.96 9.88
N ALA A 141 1.36 3.24 10.89
CA ALA A 141 1.21 1.79 10.84
C ALA A 141 -0.27 1.38 10.89
N ASP A 142 -0.54 0.12 10.59
CA ASP A 142 -1.85 -0.52 10.77
C ASP A 142 -3.02 0.18 10.06
N ILE A 143 -2.80 0.63 8.82
CA ILE A 143 -3.91 1.05 7.97
C ILE A 143 -4.56 -0.23 7.43
N MET A 144 -5.69 -0.57 8.01
CA MET A 144 -6.43 -1.77 7.65
C MET A 144 -7.16 -1.59 6.33
N THR A 145 -7.06 -2.58 5.49
CA THR A 145 -7.78 -2.65 4.20
C THR A 145 -8.50 -3.98 4.08
N ASP A 146 -9.36 -4.12 3.10
CA ASP A 146 -10.12 -5.35 2.87
C ASP A 146 -9.20 -6.56 2.61
N ASN A 147 -8.15 -6.37 1.84
CA ASN A 147 -7.26 -7.46 1.43
C ASN A 147 -5.89 -7.46 2.14
N GLY A 148 -5.60 -6.49 3.02
CA GLY A 148 -4.31 -6.43 3.68
C GLY A 148 -4.14 -5.29 4.65
N ILE A 149 -2.90 -4.94 4.91
CA ILE A 149 -2.49 -3.86 5.81
C ILE A 149 -1.49 -2.97 5.08
N ILE A 150 -1.60 -1.66 5.28
CA ILE A 150 -0.63 -0.69 4.77
C ILE A 150 0.15 -0.10 5.94
N HIS A 151 1.46 -0.10 5.83
CA HIS A 151 2.36 0.67 6.69
C HIS A 151 3.00 1.77 5.86
N VAL A 152 2.85 3.00 6.29
CA VAL A 152 3.42 4.16 5.58
C VAL A 152 4.86 4.34 6.02
N ILE A 153 5.77 4.39 5.06
CA ILE A 153 7.19 4.61 5.28
C ILE A 153 7.67 5.92 4.66
N ASP A 154 8.69 6.50 5.22
CA ASP A 154 9.26 7.80 4.82
C ASP A 154 10.43 7.69 3.83
N THR A 155 10.77 6.49 3.46
CA THR A 155 11.89 6.21 2.54
C THR A 155 11.55 5.02 1.65
N VAL A 156 11.90 5.10 0.39
CA VAL A 156 11.72 4.00 -0.57
C VAL A 156 12.72 2.89 -0.27
N LEU A 157 12.23 1.65 -0.15
CA LEU A 157 13.08 0.48 0.03
C LEU A 157 13.68 0.06 -1.32
N LEU A 158 14.99 0.08 -1.39
CA LEU A 158 15.70 -0.37 -2.58
C LEU A 158 16.36 -1.71 -2.27
N PRO A 159 16.02 -2.76 -3.03
CA PRO A 159 16.70 -4.04 -2.86
C PRO A 159 18.18 -3.87 -3.20
N SER A 160 19.05 -4.49 -2.43
CA SER A 160 20.48 -4.56 -2.77
C SER A 160 20.66 -5.30 -4.09
N LYS A 161 21.68 -4.92 -4.83
CA LYS A 161 21.96 -5.47 -6.17
C LYS A 161 22.36 -6.93 -6.12
#